data_a90294850c31f793e723f446972db17e
#
_entry.id   a90294850c31f793e723f446972db17e
#
_cell.length_a   1.000
_cell.length_b   1.000
_cell.length_c   1.000
_cell.angle_alpha   90.00
_cell.angle_beta   90.00
_cell.angle_gamma   90.00
#
_symmetry.space_group_name_H-M   'P 1'
#
loop_
_entity.id
_entity.type
_entity.pdbx_description
1 polymer ?
#
loop_
_entity_poly.entity_id
_entity_poly.type
_entity_poly.pdbx_seq_one_letter_code
_entity_poly.pdbx_strand_id
1 'polypeptide(L)'
;MQDNNKLGIVVHSKNAELINSYVSTKDEEVFKQKIITNFNKLFEGNSVVHKLTFDEKISIMKWRASQPSGVAVPLSLQLSRKYRIGFCGDWFEGCGFGRIEGSILSALILQKKIKDLIK
;
A
#
# COMPACT_ATOMS: atom_id res chain seq x y z
N MET A 1 -8.81 12.21 -27.04
CA MET A 1 -10.13 11.83 -26.54
C MET A 1 -9.91 10.87 -25.38
N GLN A 2 -10.19 11.29 -24.15
CA GLN A 2 -10.23 10.36 -23.01
C GLN A 2 -11.49 9.53 -23.15
N ASP A 3 -11.33 8.22 -23.18
CA ASP A 3 -12.43 7.25 -23.24
C ASP A 3 -13.13 7.29 -21.87
N ASN A 4 -14.19 8.09 -21.76
CA ASN A 4 -14.89 8.40 -20.50
C ASN A 4 -15.63 7.18 -19.88
N ASN A 5 -15.48 6.00 -20.48
CA ASN A 5 -16.15 4.77 -20.03
C ASN A 5 -15.22 3.75 -19.36
N LYS A 6 -13.95 4.10 -19.13
CA LYS A 6 -13.00 3.18 -18.47
C LYS A 6 -12.82 3.56 -17.01
N LEU A 7 -13.01 2.58 -16.14
CA LEU A 7 -12.75 2.69 -14.69
C LEU A 7 -11.49 1.91 -14.35
N GLY A 8 -10.52 2.60 -13.74
CA GLY A 8 -9.35 1.95 -13.16
C GLY A 8 -9.67 1.43 -11.75
N ILE A 9 -9.44 0.14 -11.52
CA ILE A 9 -9.64 -0.47 -10.20
C ILE A 9 -8.31 -0.99 -9.69
N VAL A 10 -7.96 -0.63 -8.46
CA VAL A 10 -6.79 -1.15 -7.75
C VAL A 10 -7.28 -2.09 -6.66
N VAL A 11 -6.87 -3.35 -6.74
CA VAL A 11 -7.23 -4.39 -5.77
C VAL A 11 -6.03 -4.74 -4.92
N HIS A 12 -6.15 -4.55 -3.60
CA HIS A 12 -5.16 -4.98 -2.63
C HIS A 12 -5.59 -6.30 -1.99
N SER A 13 -4.84 -7.37 -2.23
CA SER A 13 -5.09 -8.65 -1.55
C SER A 13 -4.42 -8.66 -0.17
N LYS A 14 -5.21 -8.95 0.86
CA LYS A 14 -4.73 -9.27 2.22
C LYS A 14 -4.76 -10.78 2.50
N ASN A 15 -5.18 -11.59 1.54
CA ASN A 15 -5.30 -13.04 1.72
C ASN A 15 -3.92 -13.71 1.55
N ALA A 16 -3.36 -14.18 2.67
CA ALA A 16 -2.06 -14.84 2.70
C ALA A 16 -2.03 -16.12 1.84
N GLU A 17 -3.12 -16.90 1.79
CA GLU A 17 -3.20 -18.12 0.97
C GLU A 17 -3.13 -17.79 -0.52
N LEU A 18 -3.84 -16.74 -0.94
CA LEU A 18 -3.81 -16.29 -2.32
C LEU A 18 -2.39 -15.82 -2.72
N ILE A 19 -1.74 -15.05 -1.84
CA ILE A 19 -0.37 -14.57 -2.05
C ILE A 19 0.61 -15.75 -2.13
N ASN A 20 0.52 -16.69 -1.18
CA ASN A 20 1.39 -17.87 -1.13
C ASN A 20 1.19 -18.77 -2.35
N SER A 21 -0.05 -18.95 -2.82
CA SER A 21 -0.33 -19.72 -4.03
C SER A 21 0.34 -19.13 -5.26
N TYR A 22 0.39 -17.80 -5.34
CA TYR A 22 1.09 -17.13 -6.43
C TYR A 22 2.61 -17.26 -6.33
N VAL A 23 3.16 -17.15 -5.12
CA VAL A 23 4.61 -17.32 -4.90
C VAL A 23 5.06 -18.73 -5.27
N SER A 24 4.22 -19.75 -5.01
CA SER A 24 4.52 -21.15 -5.30
C SER A 24 4.41 -21.51 -6.79
N THR A 25 3.39 -21.03 -7.47
CA THR A 25 3.12 -21.38 -8.87
C THR A 25 3.87 -20.50 -9.86
N LYS A 26 4.13 -19.24 -9.49
CA LYS A 26 4.66 -18.16 -10.37
C LYS A 26 3.83 -17.95 -11.64
N ASP A 27 2.64 -18.52 -11.69
CA ASP A 27 1.73 -18.42 -12.82
C ASP A 27 0.84 -17.18 -12.65
N GLU A 28 1.16 -16.15 -13.42
CA GLU A 28 0.49 -14.86 -13.37
C GLU A 28 -0.96 -14.95 -13.85
N GLU A 29 -1.23 -15.78 -14.85
CA GLU A 29 -2.58 -15.89 -15.40
C GLU A 29 -3.54 -16.61 -14.43
N VAL A 30 -3.10 -17.69 -13.82
CA VAL A 30 -3.87 -18.37 -12.78
C VAL A 30 -4.17 -17.43 -11.61
N PHE A 31 -3.21 -16.58 -11.24
CA PHE A 31 -3.40 -15.62 -10.16
C PHE A 31 -4.38 -14.51 -10.55
N LYS A 32 -4.30 -13.98 -11.76
CA LYS A 32 -5.26 -12.99 -12.30
C LYS A 32 -6.68 -13.56 -12.27
N GLN A 33 -6.88 -14.78 -12.73
CA GLN A 33 -8.19 -15.42 -12.73
C GLN A 33 -8.75 -15.59 -11.30
N LYS A 34 -7.92 -15.95 -10.32
CA LYS A 34 -8.33 -16.03 -8.92
C LYS A 34 -8.74 -14.66 -8.35
N ILE A 35 -8.01 -13.60 -8.70
CA ILE A 35 -8.37 -12.24 -8.28
C ILE A 35 -9.71 -11.83 -8.86
N ILE A 36 -9.93 -12.02 -10.17
CA ILE A 36 -11.19 -11.72 -10.85
C ILE A 36 -12.34 -12.49 -10.22
N THR A 37 -12.16 -13.78 -9.99
CA THR A 37 -13.18 -14.63 -9.39
C THR A 37 -13.56 -14.15 -7.99
N ASN A 38 -12.57 -13.83 -7.14
CA ASN A 38 -12.83 -13.32 -5.81
C ASN A 38 -13.46 -11.92 -5.83
N PHE A 39 -13.04 -11.07 -6.76
CA PHE A 39 -13.65 -9.75 -6.95
C PHE A 39 -15.12 -9.89 -7.33
N ASN A 40 -15.44 -10.72 -8.31
CA ASN A 40 -16.82 -10.95 -8.74
C ASN A 40 -17.71 -11.50 -7.62
N LYS A 41 -17.18 -12.41 -6.78
CA LYS A 41 -17.90 -12.92 -5.61
C LYS A 41 -18.23 -11.83 -4.59
N LEU A 42 -17.35 -10.86 -4.37
CA LEU A 42 -17.60 -9.76 -3.44
C LEU A 42 -18.78 -8.86 -3.88
N PHE A 43 -19.02 -8.81 -5.18
CA PHE A 43 -20.08 -7.99 -5.77
C PHE A 43 -21.23 -8.81 -6.35
N GLU A 44 -21.31 -10.06 -6.01
CA GLU A 44 -22.41 -10.93 -6.41
C GLU A 44 -23.74 -10.35 -5.91
N GLY A 45 -24.69 -10.13 -6.84
CA GLY A 45 -25.96 -9.45 -6.55
C GLY A 45 -25.94 -7.92 -6.73
N ASN A 46 -24.79 -7.29 -6.99
CA ASN A 46 -24.73 -5.87 -7.32
C ASN A 46 -24.91 -5.65 -8.83
N SER A 47 -26.05 -5.09 -9.24
CA SER A 47 -26.42 -4.90 -10.64
C SER A 47 -25.50 -3.98 -11.43
N VAL A 48 -24.77 -3.09 -10.75
CA VAL A 48 -23.83 -2.16 -11.38
C VAL A 48 -22.53 -2.88 -11.76
N VAL A 49 -22.03 -3.73 -10.88
CA VAL A 49 -20.75 -4.42 -11.08
C VAL A 49 -20.87 -5.58 -12.07
N HIS A 50 -22.05 -6.21 -12.17
CA HIS A 50 -22.30 -7.25 -13.19
C HIS A 50 -22.16 -6.76 -14.64
N LYS A 51 -22.18 -5.45 -14.86
CA LYS A 51 -21.98 -4.85 -16.21
C LYS A 51 -20.52 -4.51 -16.50
N LEU A 52 -19.60 -4.71 -15.54
CA LEU A 52 -18.19 -4.44 -15.74
C LEU A 52 -17.55 -5.60 -16.51
N THR A 53 -17.07 -5.31 -17.70
CA THR A 53 -16.17 -6.20 -18.42
C THR A 53 -14.76 -5.81 -18.08
N PHE A 54 -13.96 -6.76 -17.58
CA PHE A 54 -12.55 -6.50 -17.32
C PHE A 54 -11.80 -6.47 -18.65
N ASP A 55 -11.08 -5.38 -18.90
CA ASP A 55 -10.12 -5.30 -19.99
C ASP A 55 -8.99 -6.33 -19.73
N GLU A 56 -8.45 -6.94 -20.79
CA GLU A 56 -7.41 -7.98 -20.70
C GLU A 56 -6.09 -7.49 -20.04
N LYS A 57 -5.96 -6.19 -19.80
CA LYS A 57 -4.76 -5.56 -19.25
C LYS A 57 -4.75 -5.49 -17.73
N ILE A 58 -4.92 -6.60 -17.06
CA ILE A 58 -4.69 -6.67 -15.62
C ILE A 58 -3.19 -6.75 -15.37
N SER A 59 -2.63 -5.75 -14.70
CA SER A 59 -1.24 -5.76 -14.25
C SER A 59 -1.15 -6.12 -12.77
N ILE A 60 -0.18 -6.95 -12.42
CA ILE A 60 0.10 -7.33 -11.04
C ILE A 60 1.36 -6.61 -10.58
N MET A 61 1.24 -5.85 -9.50
CA MET A 61 2.37 -5.24 -8.83
C MET A 61 2.67 -6.00 -7.53
N LYS A 62 3.89 -6.48 -7.40
CA LYS A 62 4.37 -7.18 -6.20
C LYS A 62 5.13 -6.20 -5.32
N TRP A 63 4.67 -6.07 -4.09
CA TRP A 63 5.39 -5.34 -3.07
C TRP A 63 6.02 -6.32 -2.10
N ARG A 64 7.34 -6.36 -2.03
CA ARG A 64 8.05 -7.23 -1.07
C ARG A 64 7.92 -6.72 0.36
N ALA A 65 7.83 -5.39 0.52
CA ALA A 65 7.66 -4.71 1.79
C ALA A 65 6.72 -3.54 1.56
N SER A 66 5.41 -3.76 1.75
CA SER A 66 4.39 -2.76 1.47
C SER A 66 3.95 -1.98 2.69
N GLN A 67 4.12 -2.55 3.87
CA GLN A 67 3.75 -1.93 5.13
C GLN A 67 4.70 -2.41 6.25
N PRO A 68 5.04 -1.54 7.19
CA PRO A 68 5.77 -1.95 8.38
C PRO A 68 4.92 -2.93 9.18
N SER A 69 5.55 -3.94 9.73
CA SER A 69 4.93 -4.91 10.65
C SER A 69 5.64 -4.86 12.00
N GLY A 70 4.89 -5.10 13.08
CA GLY A 70 5.43 -5.11 14.43
C GLY A 70 5.29 -3.77 15.14
N VAL A 71 6.28 -3.44 15.98
CA VAL A 71 6.26 -2.24 16.83
C VAL A 71 6.75 -1.03 16.05
N ALA A 72 6.01 0.07 16.15
CA ALA A 72 6.40 1.34 15.57
C ALA A 72 7.68 1.89 16.19
N VAL A 73 8.50 2.56 15.39
CA VAL A 73 9.71 3.23 15.87
C VAL A 73 9.32 4.50 16.63
N PRO A 74 9.81 4.69 17.88
CA PRO A 74 9.52 5.91 18.62
C PRO A 74 9.99 7.18 17.91
N LEU A 75 9.17 8.22 17.93
CA LEU A 75 9.52 9.52 17.36
C LEU A 75 10.77 10.15 17.99
N SER A 76 11.13 9.76 19.21
CA SER A 76 12.38 10.19 19.86
C SER A 76 13.63 9.77 19.11
N LEU A 77 13.57 8.67 18.36
CA LEU A 77 14.67 8.14 17.57
C LEU A 77 14.77 8.72 16.16
N GLN A 78 13.88 9.63 15.81
CA GLN A 78 13.76 10.18 14.46
C GLN A 78 14.98 11.04 14.05
N LEU A 79 15.70 11.60 15.01
CA LEU A 79 16.81 12.52 14.75
C LEU A 79 18.02 12.22 15.64
N SER A 80 19.13 11.87 15.01
CA SER A 80 20.41 11.77 15.68
C SER A 80 21.18 13.08 15.54
N ARG A 81 21.30 13.82 16.65
CA ARG A 81 22.10 15.08 16.69
C ARG A 81 23.58 14.81 16.46
N LYS A 82 24.11 13.71 17.01
CA LYS A 82 25.52 13.33 16.90
C LYS A 82 25.95 13.11 15.45
N TYR A 83 25.14 12.40 14.69
CA TYR A 83 25.44 12.04 13.31
C TYR A 83 24.80 12.95 12.27
N ARG A 84 23.98 13.90 12.70
CA ARG A 84 23.20 14.82 11.82
C ARG A 84 22.36 14.07 10.79
N ILE A 85 21.78 12.96 11.24
CA ILE A 85 20.93 12.10 10.39
C ILE A 85 19.51 12.13 10.94
N GLY A 86 18.55 12.40 10.06
CA GLY A 86 17.12 12.34 10.36
C GLY A 86 16.44 11.26 9.51
N PHE A 87 15.40 10.65 10.07
CA PHE A 87 14.60 9.62 9.42
C PHE A 87 13.13 10.02 9.43
N CYS A 88 12.42 9.75 8.34
CA CYS A 88 10.97 9.84 8.28
C CYS A 88 10.41 8.68 7.44
N GLY A 89 9.17 8.34 7.69
CA GLY A 89 8.52 7.23 7.01
C GLY A 89 7.25 6.80 7.76
N ASP A 90 6.56 5.84 7.21
CA ASP A 90 5.33 5.28 7.76
C ASP A 90 5.55 4.30 8.92
N TRP A 91 6.81 4.00 9.24
CA TRP A 91 7.21 3.10 10.35
C TRP A 91 7.32 3.77 11.72
N PHE A 92 7.15 5.10 11.80
CA PHE A 92 7.16 5.81 13.08
C PHE A 92 5.83 5.71 13.80
N GLU A 93 5.88 5.80 15.15
CA GLU A 93 4.69 5.82 16.00
C GLU A 93 3.78 7.01 15.70
N GLY A 94 2.48 6.82 15.92
CA GLY A 94 1.47 7.87 15.76
C GLY A 94 0.33 7.47 14.84
N CYS A 95 -0.56 8.43 14.61
CA CYS A 95 -1.67 8.27 13.69
C CYS A 95 -1.14 8.07 12.27
N GLY A 96 -1.54 6.99 11.62
CA GLY A 96 -1.11 6.70 10.24
C GLY A 96 0.09 5.77 10.13
N PHE A 97 0.50 5.05 11.20
CA PHE A 97 1.48 3.98 11.12
C PHE A 97 1.13 3.00 9.99
N GLY A 98 2.10 2.74 9.09
CA GLY A 98 1.89 1.91 7.91
C GLY A 98 1.08 2.56 6.78
N ARG A 99 0.87 3.89 6.82
CA ARG A 99 0.09 4.63 5.83
C ARG A 99 0.86 5.84 5.30
N ILE A 100 0.45 6.34 4.14
CA ILE A 100 1.02 7.56 3.53
C ILE A 100 0.92 8.75 4.48
N GLU A 101 -0.19 8.87 5.22
CA GLU A 101 -0.39 9.93 6.23
C GLU A 101 0.72 9.89 7.30
N GLY A 102 1.08 8.68 7.78
CA GLY A 102 2.17 8.52 8.75
C GLY A 102 3.51 8.99 8.21
N SER A 103 3.81 8.71 6.95
CA SER A 103 5.02 9.21 6.29
C SER A 103 5.07 10.74 6.26
N ILE A 104 3.96 11.38 5.89
CA ILE A 104 3.86 12.85 5.82
C ILE A 104 3.99 13.45 7.21
N LEU A 105 3.25 12.92 8.19
CA LEU A 105 3.28 13.42 9.57
C LEU A 105 4.69 13.28 10.18
N SER A 106 5.34 12.15 9.98
CA SER A 106 6.71 11.94 10.47
C SER A 106 7.70 12.92 9.84
N ALA A 107 7.56 13.24 8.55
CA ALA A 107 8.38 14.22 7.87
C ALA A 107 8.18 15.64 8.43
N LEU A 108 6.94 16.04 8.71
CA LEU A 108 6.63 17.35 9.32
C LEU A 108 7.21 17.47 10.74
N ILE A 109 7.12 16.40 11.53
CA ILE A 109 7.71 16.36 12.86
C ILE A 109 9.24 16.48 12.79
N LEU A 110 9.88 15.75 11.86
CA LEU A 110 11.32 15.83 11.63
C LEU A 110 11.74 17.25 11.23
N GLN A 111 11.01 17.87 10.32
CA GLN A 111 11.26 19.25 9.90
C GLN A 111 11.27 20.22 11.10
N LYS A 112 10.29 20.09 12.00
CA LYS A 112 10.22 20.92 13.21
C LYS A 112 11.46 20.70 14.10
N LYS A 113 11.83 19.44 14.35
CA LYS A 113 13.01 19.09 15.16
C LYS A 113 14.32 19.66 14.56
N ILE A 114 14.45 19.63 13.23
CA ILE A 114 15.63 20.20 12.55
C ILE A 114 15.66 21.73 12.71
N LYS A 115 14.51 22.41 12.51
CA LYS A 115 14.42 23.87 12.71
C LYS A 115 14.81 24.29 14.12
N ASP A 116 14.43 23.52 15.14
CA ASP A 116 14.76 23.78 16.53
C ASP A 116 16.26 23.55 16.86
N LEU A 117 16.98 22.82 16.00
CA LEU A 117 18.43 22.61 16.13
C LEU A 117 19.29 23.71 15.50
N ILE A 118 18.72 24.45 14.56
CA ILE A 118 19.46 25.45 13.78
C ILE A 118 19.32 26.84 14.42
N LYS A 119 18.39 26.99 15.37
CA LYS A 119 18.25 28.18 16.20
C LYS A 119 19.32 28.22 17.31
#